data_4996f86ef6e8be10c17bff21c5da11df
#
_entry.id   4996f86ef6e8be10c17bff21c5da11df
#
_cell.length_a   1.000
_cell.length_b   1.000
_cell.length_c   1.000
_cell.angle_alpha   90.00
_cell.angle_beta   90.00
_cell.angle_gamma   90.00
#
_symmetry.space_group_name_H-M   'P 1'
#
loop_
_entity.id
_entity.type
_entity.pdbx_description
1 polymer ?
#
loop_
_entity_poly.entity_id
_entity_poly.type
_entity_poly.pdbx_seq_one_letter_code
_entity_poly.pdbx_strand_id
1 'polypeptide(L)'
;MNGVAGGGELSYRFQIAIIGGRDIDQEAQILVEDISRMLVEDGYRIVTGGLGLLPSAAHRGAKSASNSTEADTIAILPGFDPKPAYNHADIIIPTGLDVSRNAIVANSDAVIAVGGGAGTLSEIAYAWQFKRPILATSVAGWSSKVAGQIVDNRKRLDDPVLEDIVFPCNSVEEIRSKLQDVLPKFTKRHRGIPE
;
A
#
# COMPACT_ATOMS: atom_id res chain seq x y z
N MET A 1 2.86 13.74 45.16
CA MET A 1 3.66 14.38 44.12
C MET A 1 4.71 13.37 43.68
N ASN A 2 4.53 12.70 42.60
CA ASN A 2 5.57 11.99 41.85
C ASN A 2 4.93 11.64 40.50
N GLY A 3 5.23 12.27 39.53
CA GLY A 3 6.10 12.12 38.43
C GLY A 3 5.50 11.19 37.38
N VAL A 4 4.65 11.72 36.50
CA VAL A 4 4.32 11.07 35.22
C VAL A 4 5.56 11.20 34.33
N ALA A 5 6.36 10.15 34.26
CA ALA A 5 7.38 9.98 33.25
C ALA A 5 7.05 8.69 32.49
N GLY A 6 6.64 8.83 31.27
CA GLY A 6 6.36 7.73 30.37
C GLY A 6 5.89 8.24 29.02
N GLY A 7 6.61 9.21 28.47
CA GLY A 7 6.53 9.54 27.04
C GLY A 7 7.21 8.41 26.27
N GLY A 8 6.51 7.29 26.01
CA GLY A 8 6.93 6.33 25.02
C GLY A 8 7.03 7.09 23.69
N GLU A 9 8.18 7.03 23.03
CA GLU A 9 8.30 7.47 21.64
C GLU A 9 7.16 6.82 20.87
N LEU A 10 6.28 7.64 20.27
CA LEU A 10 5.25 7.16 19.36
C LEU A 10 5.98 6.53 18.17
N SER A 11 6.14 5.23 18.19
CA SER A 11 6.76 4.53 17.07
C SER A 11 5.84 4.66 15.86
N TYR A 12 6.32 5.32 14.81
CA TYR A 12 5.60 5.43 13.55
C TYR A 12 5.46 4.04 12.92
N ARG A 13 4.23 3.61 12.67
CA ARG A 13 3.95 2.39 11.91
C ARG A 13 3.80 2.73 10.44
N PHE A 14 4.68 2.19 9.61
CA PHE A 14 4.61 2.37 8.17
C PHE A 14 3.26 1.90 7.61
N GLN A 15 2.73 2.66 6.66
CA GLN A 15 1.48 2.40 5.96
C GLN A 15 1.79 1.88 4.56
N ILE A 16 1.38 0.67 4.27
CA ILE A 16 1.61 0.01 2.98
C ILE A 16 0.28 -0.04 2.22
N ALA A 17 0.24 0.61 1.05
CA ALA A 17 -0.94 0.52 0.21
C ALA A 17 -0.95 -0.81 -0.56
N ILE A 18 -2.10 -1.50 -0.57
CA ILE A 18 -2.37 -2.60 -1.50
C ILE A 18 -3.39 -2.10 -2.51
N ILE A 19 -2.96 -2.00 -3.77
CA ILE A 19 -3.74 -1.50 -4.89
C ILE A 19 -3.93 -2.57 -5.95
N GLY A 20 -5.03 -2.53 -6.71
CA GLY A 20 -5.29 -3.55 -7.72
C GLY A 20 -6.70 -3.51 -8.29
N GLY A 21 -7.10 -4.62 -8.90
CA GLY A 21 -8.42 -4.77 -9.48
C GLY A 21 -9.54 -4.80 -8.43
N ARG A 22 -10.70 -4.23 -8.80
CA ARG A 22 -11.91 -4.39 -7.97
C ARG A 22 -12.34 -5.85 -7.89
N ASP A 23 -12.31 -6.52 -9.03
CA ASP A 23 -12.63 -7.94 -9.18
C ASP A 23 -11.35 -8.70 -9.46
N ILE A 24 -10.88 -9.46 -8.50
CA ILE A 24 -9.69 -10.31 -8.57
C ILE A 24 -10.12 -11.77 -8.41
N ASP A 25 -9.42 -12.67 -9.09
CA ASP A 25 -9.67 -14.11 -9.00
C ASP A 25 -9.29 -14.68 -7.62
N GLN A 26 -9.58 -15.96 -7.41
CA GLN A 26 -9.34 -16.59 -6.12
C GLN A 26 -7.85 -16.68 -5.77
N GLU A 27 -6.97 -16.92 -6.76
CA GLU A 27 -5.52 -16.98 -6.52
C GLU A 27 -4.98 -15.61 -6.06
N ALA A 28 -5.41 -14.54 -6.73
CA ALA A 28 -5.04 -13.17 -6.34
C ALA A 28 -5.62 -12.79 -4.96
N GLN A 29 -6.83 -13.27 -4.60
CA GLN A 29 -7.39 -13.06 -3.26
C GLN A 29 -6.53 -13.73 -2.20
N ILE A 30 -6.14 -15.00 -2.39
CA ILE A 30 -5.26 -15.74 -1.47
C ILE A 30 -3.91 -15.02 -1.32
N LEU A 31 -3.32 -14.61 -2.43
CA LEU A 31 -2.06 -13.84 -2.41
C LEU A 31 -2.21 -12.55 -1.59
N VAL A 32 -3.29 -11.78 -1.79
CA VAL A 32 -3.55 -10.55 -1.03
C VAL A 32 -3.78 -10.84 0.45
N GLU A 33 -4.47 -11.92 0.81
CA GLU A 33 -4.66 -12.35 2.20
C GLU A 33 -3.32 -12.68 2.86
N ASP A 34 -2.46 -13.45 2.19
CA ASP A 34 -1.15 -13.83 2.72
C ASP A 34 -0.20 -12.64 2.84
N ILE A 35 -0.18 -11.74 1.84
CA ILE A 35 0.56 -10.47 1.92
C ILE A 35 0.07 -9.65 3.11
N SER A 36 -1.24 -9.52 3.29
CA SER A 36 -1.83 -8.69 4.33
C SER A 36 -1.56 -9.23 5.73
N ARG A 37 -1.65 -10.55 5.91
CA ARG A 37 -1.25 -11.23 7.16
C ARG A 37 0.21 -10.93 7.49
N MET A 38 1.11 -11.14 6.54
CA MET A 38 2.54 -10.86 6.69
C MET A 38 2.80 -9.40 7.06
N LEU A 39 2.14 -8.45 6.39
CA LEU A 39 2.33 -7.02 6.68
C LEU A 39 1.95 -6.66 8.12
N VAL A 40 0.84 -7.19 8.63
CA VAL A 40 0.41 -6.94 10.01
C VAL A 40 1.35 -7.62 11.00
N GLU A 41 1.76 -8.86 10.76
CA GLU A 41 2.74 -9.59 11.59
C GLU A 41 4.08 -8.83 11.70
N ASP A 42 4.51 -8.19 10.62
CA ASP A 42 5.72 -7.36 10.56
C ASP A 42 5.50 -5.92 11.11
N GLY A 43 4.31 -5.60 11.63
CA GLY A 43 4.00 -4.34 12.29
C GLY A 43 3.58 -3.20 11.36
N TYR A 44 3.30 -3.46 10.09
CA TYR A 44 2.78 -2.47 9.14
C TYR A 44 1.27 -2.25 9.28
N ARG A 45 0.77 -1.12 8.75
CA ARG A 45 -0.66 -0.89 8.49
C ARG A 45 -0.94 -1.01 7.01
N ILE A 46 -2.15 -1.42 6.67
CA ILE A 46 -2.59 -1.61 5.29
C ILE A 46 -3.53 -0.47 4.89
N VAL A 47 -3.29 0.12 3.73
CA VAL A 47 -4.17 1.13 3.12
C VAL A 47 -4.74 0.56 1.83
N THR A 48 -6.04 0.70 1.61
CA THR A 48 -6.70 0.26 0.38
C THR A 48 -7.69 1.31 -0.13
N GLY A 49 -8.16 1.09 -1.35
CA GLY A 49 -9.27 1.87 -1.92
C GLY A 49 -10.64 1.55 -1.36
N GLY A 50 -10.78 0.55 -0.53
CA GLY A 50 -12.00 0.22 0.24
C GLY A 50 -13.14 -0.43 -0.54
N LEU A 51 -13.05 -0.62 -1.86
CA LEU A 51 -14.15 -1.15 -2.69
C LEU A 51 -13.73 -2.42 -3.46
N GLY A 52 -14.57 -3.45 -3.40
CA GLY A 52 -14.40 -4.69 -4.16
C GLY A 52 -13.72 -5.81 -3.38
N LEU A 53 -13.29 -6.85 -4.09
CA LEU A 53 -12.75 -8.08 -3.50
C LEU A 53 -11.35 -7.90 -2.93
N LEU A 54 -10.51 -7.04 -3.52
CA LEU A 54 -9.14 -6.83 -3.05
C LEU A 54 -9.10 -6.25 -1.61
N PRO A 55 -9.80 -5.16 -1.27
CA PRO A 55 -9.84 -4.66 0.12
C PRO A 55 -10.44 -5.67 1.10
N SER A 56 -11.43 -6.44 0.66
CA SER A 56 -12.03 -7.51 1.47
C SER A 56 -11.00 -8.60 1.79
N ALA A 57 -10.24 -9.05 0.81
CA ALA A 57 -9.15 -10.03 0.99
C ALA A 57 -8.05 -9.45 1.91
N ALA A 58 -7.65 -8.20 1.69
CA ALA A 58 -6.65 -7.54 2.53
C ALA A 58 -7.09 -7.47 4.00
N HIS A 59 -8.36 -7.15 4.26
CA HIS A 59 -8.90 -7.10 5.61
C HIS A 59 -8.94 -8.50 6.25
N ARG A 60 -9.41 -9.54 5.53
CA ARG A 60 -9.40 -10.92 6.04
C ARG A 60 -7.98 -11.38 6.40
N GLY A 61 -7.00 -11.12 5.51
CA GLY A 61 -5.60 -11.46 5.76
C GLY A 61 -5.06 -10.72 7.00
N ALA A 62 -5.30 -9.43 7.12
CA ALA A 62 -4.91 -8.65 8.29
C ALA A 62 -5.49 -9.21 9.59
N LYS A 63 -6.79 -9.58 9.58
CA LYS A 63 -7.47 -10.15 10.76
C LYS A 63 -7.01 -11.55 11.11
N SER A 64 -6.38 -12.27 10.20
CA SER A 64 -5.79 -13.60 10.45
C SER A 64 -4.39 -13.52 11.10
N ALA A 65 -3.77 -12.34 11.16
CA ALA A 65 -2.48 -12.15 11.81
C ALA A 65 -2.58 -12.35 13.32
N SER A 66 -1.57 -12.98 13.91
CA SER A 66 -1.54 -13.32 15.35
C SER A 66 -1.51 -12.11 16.28
N ASN A 67 -1.05 -10.96 15.78
CA ASN A 67 -0.95 -9.67 16.47
C ASN A 67 -1.92 -8.62 15.94
N SER A 68 -3.00 -9.03 15.26
CA SER A 68 -3.94 -8.10 14.65
C SER A 68 -4.68 -7.25 15.68
N THR A 69 -4.97 -6.01 15.29
CA THR A 69 -5.68 -5.01 16.08
C THR A 69 -6.84 -4.38 15.28
N GLU A 70 -7.61 -3.48 15.92
CA GLU A 70 -8.66 -2.70 15.25
C GLU A 70 -8.13 -1.43 14.56
N ALA A 71 -6.85 -1.38 14.22
CA ALA A 71 -6.21 -0.23 13.58
C ALA A 71 -5.21 -0.65 12.48
N ASP A 72 -5.34 -1.86 11.95
CA ASP A 72 -4.39 -2.40 10.99
C ASP A 72 -4.77 -2.12 9.54
N THR A 73 -6.07 -1.91 9.26
CA THR A 73 -6.55 -1.67 7.90
C THR A 73 -7.29 -0.34 7.77
N ILE A 74 -6.96 0.42 6.72
CA ILE A 74 -7.52 1.73 6.40
C ILE A 74 -8.12 1.70 5.00
N ALA A 75 -9.38 2.07 4.86
CA ALA A 75 -10.07 2.23 3.59
C ALA A 75 -10.22 3.71 3.24
N ILE A 76 -9.70 4.13 2.09
CA ILE A 76 -9.87 5.48 1.54
C ILE A 76 -10.94 5.43 0.44
N LEU A 77 -12.18 5.80 0.77
CA LEU A 77 -13.31 5.69 -0.14
C LEU A 77 -13.46 6.90 -1.06
N PRO A 78 -13.92 6.70 -2.31
CA PRO A 78 -14.16 7.80 -3.25
C PRO A 78 -15.40 8.62 -2.89
N GLY A 79 -16.43 7.98 -2.32
CA GLY A 79 -17.71 8.61 -1.99
C GLY A 79 -17.77 9.18 -0.58
N PHE A 80 -18.97 9.62 -0.17
CA PHE A 80 -19.26 10.16 1.16
C PHE A 80 -19.82 9.10 2.13
N ASP A 81 -20.34 7.98 1.61
CA ASP A 81 -20.95 6.92 2.42
C ASP A 81 -19.88 5.90 2.86
N PRO A 82 -19.67 5.67 4.16
CA PRO A 82 -18.73 4.67 4.66
C PRO A 82 -19.22 3.23 4.55
N LYS A 83 -20.54 3.01 4.41
CA LYS A 83 -21.17 1.67 4.43
C LYS A 83 -20.52 0.64 3.50
N PRO A 84 -20.10 0.96 2.25
CA PRO A 84 -19.49 -0.03 1.36
C PRO A 84 -18.22 -0.68 1.89
N ALA A 85 -17.56 -0.09 2.91
CA ALA A 85 -16.31 -0.60 3.47
C ALA A 85 -16.46 -1.18 4.89
N TYR A 86 -17.66 -1.27 5.47
CA TYR A 86 -17.85 -1.72 6.87
C TYR A 86 -17.24 -3.09 7.20
N ASN A 87 -17.13 -3.98 6.21
CA ASN A 87 -16.53 -5.30 6.38
C ASN A 87 -15.16 -5.41 5.68
N HIS A 88 -14.54 -4.28 5.32
CA HIS A 88 -13.34 -4.26 4.51
C HIS A 88 -12.19 -3.46 5.13
N ALA A 89 -12.40 -2.83 6.28
CA ALA A 89 -11.38 -2.10 7.00
C ALA A 89 -11.78 -1.79 8.45
N ASP A 90 -10.79 -1.56 9.29
CA ASP A 90 -10.97 -1.10 10.68
C ASP A 90 -11.26 0.41 10.71
N ILE A 91 -10.56 1.17 9.89
CA ILE A 91 -10.69 2.63 9.77
C ILE A 91 -11.19 2.96 8.37
N ILE A 92 -12.27 3.72 8.29
CA ILE A 92 -12.91 4.07 7.02
C ILE A 92 -12.91 5.58 6.87
N ILE A 93 -12.35 6.07 5.75
CA ILE A 93 -12.25 7.50 5.43
C ILE A 93 -13.03 7.76 4.13
N PRO A 94 -14.30 8.17 4.19
CA PRO A 94 -15.05 8.60 3.02
C PRO A 94 -14.62 10.01 2.63
N THR A 95 -14.03 10.16 1.43
CA THR A 95 -13.39 11.43 1.03
C THR A 95 -14.28 12.32 0.18
N GLY A 96 -15.23 11.77 -0.58
CA GLY A 96 -15.99 12.53 -1.57
C GLY A 96 -15.16 13.02 -2.77
N LEU A 97 -13.92 12.53 -2.95
CA LEU A 97 -12.98 12.99 -3.97
C LEU A 97 -13.05 12.16 -5.26
N ASP A 98 -13.95 11.20 -5.35
CA ASP A 98 -14.06 10.28 -6.48
C ASP A 98 -12.69 9.65 -6.85
N VAL A 99 -12.30 9.65 -8.10
CA VAL A 99 -11.00 9.07 -8.56
C VAL A 99 -9.79 9.81 -8.00
N SER A 100 -9.93 11.09 -7.62
CA SER A 100 -8.83 11.88 -7.07
C SER A 100 -8.29 11.34 -5.73
N ARG A 101 -9.08 10.54 -4.99
CA ARG A 101 -8.63 9.88 -3.76
C ARG A 101 -7.50 8.88 -3.99
N ASN A 102 -7.29 8.43 -5.24
CA ASN A 102 -6.19 7.54 -5.60
C ASN A 102 -4.83 8.12 -5.20
N ALA A 103 -4.68 9.45 -5.25
CA ALA A 103 -3.47 10.13 -4.78
C ALA A 103 -3.24 9.93 -3.27
N ILE A 104 -4.30 9.87 -2.46
CA ILE A 104 -4.19 9.65 -1.01
C ILE A 104 -3.72 8.23 -0.73
N VAL A 105 -4.32 7.23 -1.39
CA VAL A 105 -3.89 5.82 -1.28
C VAL A 105 -2.42 5.66 -1.69
N ALA A 106 -2.06 6.24 -2.83
CA ALA A 106 -0.71 6.15 -3.39
C ALA A 106 0.37 6.85 -2.55
N ASN A 107 0.00 7.78 -1.65
CA ASN A 107 0.96 8.48 -0.78
C ASN A 107 1.31 7.69 0.50
N SER A 108 0.98 6.43 0.57
CA SER A 108 1.46 5.51 1.61
C SER A 108 2.99 5.37 1.58
N ASP A 109 3.60 4.74 2.57
CA ASP A 109 5.06 4.60 2.64
C ASP A 109 5.63 3.69 1.56
N ALA A 110 4.86 2.68 1.16
CA ALA A 110 5.11 1.86 -0.03
C ALA A 110 3.78 1.45 -0.67
N VAL A 111 3.84 0.99 -1.92
CA VAL A 111 2.69 0.51 -2.68
C VAL A 111 2.96 -0.89 -3.20
N ILE A 112 2.03 -1.81 -2.97
CA ILE A 112 2.03 -3.16 -3.54
C ILE A 112 0.88 -3.23 -4.55
N ALA A 113 1.22 -3.45 -5.82
CA ALA A 113 0.26 -3.54 -6.92
C ALA A 113 -0.04 -5.01 -7.26
N VAL A 114 -1.34 -5.36 -7.32
CA VAL A 114 -1.84 -6.71 -7.63
C VAL A 114 -2.85 -6.63 -8.77
N GLY A 115 -2.42 -6.96 -9.98
CA GLY A 115 -3.25 -6.86 -11.19
C GLY A 115 -3.68 -5.42 -11.51
N GLY A 116 -4.96 -5.24 -11.77
CA GLY A 116 -5.61 -3.94 -11.84
C GLY A 116 -5.70 -3.27 -13.20
N GLY A 117 -6.62 -2.30 -13.29
CA GLY A 117 -6.93 -1.50 -14.46
C GLY A 117 -6.42 -0.06 -14.38
N ALA A 118 -7.15 0.87 -15.02
CA ALA A 118 -6.78 2.29 -15.12
C ALA A 118 -6.65 2.99 -13.75
N GLY A 119 -7.51 2.63 -12.78
CA GLY A 119 -7.40 3.14 -11.40
C GLY A 119 -6.06 2.77 -10.78
N THR A 120 -5.68 1.50 -10.88
CA THR A 120 -4.39 0.99 -10.40
C THR A 120 -3.20 1.67 -11.11
N LEU A 121 -3.31 1.88 -12.43
CA LEU A 121 -2.28 2.63 -13.17
C LEU A 121 -2.13 4.05 -12.63
N SER A 122 -3.23 4.74 -12.34
CA SER A 122 -3.17 6.10 -11.79
C SER A 122 -2.51 6.13 -10.40
N GLU A 123 -2.80 5.14 -9.55
CA GLU A 123 -2.16 4.99 -8.23
C GLU A 123 -0.65 4.70 -8.36
N ILE A 124 -0.25 3.85 -9.31
CA ILE A 124 1.17 3.60 -9.63
C ILE A 124 1.86 4.90 -10.08
N ALA A 125 1.22 5.67 -10.97
CA ALA A 125 1.77 6.94 -11.44
C ALA A 125 1.90 7.97 -10.31
N TYR A 126 0.91 8.09 -9.42
CA TYR A 126 1.00 8.94 -8.23
C TYR A 126 2.09 8.48 -7.28
N ALA A 127 2.18 7.18 -6.96
CA ALA A 127 3.22 6.64 -6.10
C ALA A 127 4.62 6.94 -6.65
N TRP A 128 4.80 6.80 -7.96
CA TRP A 128 6.04 7.18 -8.63
C TRP A 128 6.35 8.67 -8.46
N GLN A 129 5.38 9.56 -8.70
CA GLN A 129 5.54 11.00 -8.51
C GLN A 129 5.86 11.37 -7.06
N PHE A 130 5.25 10.69 -6.09
CA PHE A 130 5.43 10.94 -4.66
C PHE A 130 6.71 10.30 -4.10
N LYS A 131 7.52 9.67 -4.96
CA LYS A 131 8.77 8.98 -4.59
C LYS A 131 8.52 7.85 -3.59
N ARG A 132 7.47 7.06 -3.82
CA ARG A 132 7.18 5.86 -3.03
C ARG A 132 7.76 4.63 -3.73
N PRO A 133 8.35 3.67 -2.99
CA PRO A 133 8.69 2.39 -3.57
C PRO A 133 7.40 1.67 -4.02
N ILE A 134 7.47 1.04 -5.18
CA ILE A 134 6.36 0.30 -5.76
C ILE A 134 6.81 -1.13 -6.01
N LEU A 135 6.10 -2.07 -5.39
CA LEU A 135 6.28 -3.50 -5.60
C LEU A 135 5.12 -3.99 -6.46
N ALA A 136 5.39 -4.78 -7.48
CA ALA A 136 4.36 -5.23 -8.42
C ALA A 136 4.42 -6.74 -8.62
N THR A 137 3.24 -7.37 -8.51
CA THR A 137 3.08 -8.81 -8.71
C THR A 137 2.89 -9.16 -10.19
N SER A 138 3.08 -10.45 -10.52
CA SER A 138 2.81 -10.99 -11.87
C SER A 138 1.32 -11.19 -12.17
N VAL A 139 0.41 -10.90 -11.24
CA VAL A 139 -1.04 -10.98 -11.47
C VAL A 139 -1.42 -10.13 -12.68
N ALA A 140 -2.22 -10.70 -13.60
CA ALA A 140 -2.59 -10.08 -14.86
C ALA A 140 -3.23 -8.70 -14.66
N GLY A 141 -2.73 -7.69 -15.37
CA GLY A 141 -3.17 -6.31 -15.26
C GLY A 141 -2.01 -5.31 -15.34
N TRP A 142 -2.18 -4.12 -14.74
CA TRP A 142 -1.12 -3.13 -14.76
C TRP A 142 0.07 -3.48 -13.86
N SER A 143 -0.13 -4.23 -12.78
CA SER A 143 1.00 -4.69 -11.96
C SER A 143 2.02 -5.47 -12.79
N SER A 144 1.59 -6.48 -13.53
CA SER A 144 2.47 -7.32 -14.36
C SER A 144 3.10 -6.55 -15.52
N LYS A 145 2.43 -5.52 -16.04
CA LYS A 145 2.94 -4.72 -17.17
C LYS A 145 4.06 -3.77 -16.77
N VAL A 146 4.04 -3.26 -15.51
CA VAL A 146 5.03 -2.28 -15.04
C VAL A 146 6.14 -2.91 -14.19
N ALA A 147 5.98 -4.16 -13.78
CA ALA A 147 7.01 -4.88 -13.02
C ALA A 147 8.34 -4.88 -13.76
N GLY A 148 9.41 -4.42 -13.11
CA GLY A 148 10.73 -4.27 -13.70
C GLY A 148 10.90 -3.04 -14.60
N GLN A 149 9.91 -2.15 -14.69
CA GLN A 149 9.96 -0.98 -15.57
C GLN A 149 10.26 0.31 -14.80
N ILE A 150 10.84 1.28 -15.50
CA ILE A 150 10.92 2.69 -15.08
C ILE A 150 9.67 3.39 -15.61
N VAL A 151 8.97 4.16 -14.77
CA VAL A 151 7.76 4.88 -15.22
C VAL A 151 8.13 6.16 -15.98
N ASP A 152 9.10 6.93 -15.45
CA ASP A 152 9.68 8.10 -16.11
C ASP A 152 11.11 8.36 -15.62
N ASN A 153 11.78 9.37 -16.17
CA ASN A 153 13.20 9.67 -15.91
C ASN A 153 13.46 10.41 -14.57
N ARG A 154 12.46 10.59 -13.70
CA ARG A 154 12.71 11.26 -12.41
C ARG A 154 13.48 10.33 -11.47
N LYS A 155 14.47 10.91 -10.81
CA LYS A 155 15.24 10.21 -9.79
C LYS A 155 14.46 10.21 -8.46
N ARG A 156 14.00 9.03 -8.02
CA ARG A 156 13.27 8.86 -6.77
C ARG A 156 14.18 8.40 -5.64
N LEU A 157 15.20 7.66 -5.96
CA LEU A 157 16.14 7.01 -5.06
C LEU A 157 17.56 7.52 -5.32
N ASP A 158 18.33 7.67 -4.25
CA ASP A 158 19.75 8.07 -4.31
C ASP A 158 20.62 6.97 -3.72
N ASP A 159 20.52 5.79 -4.32
CA ASP A 159 21.29 4.59 -3.94
C ASP A 159 22.12 4.13 -5.16
N PRO A 160 23.41 3.87 -4.99
CA PRO A 160 24.28 3.46 -6.10
C PRO A 160 24.10 2.00 -6.53
N VAL A 161 23.44 1.18 -5.71
CA VAL A 161 23.30 -0.27 -5.92
C VAL A 161 21.88 -0.67 -6.28
N LEU A 162 20.89 0.00 -5.68
CA LEU A 162 19.48 -0.32 -5.93
C LEU A 162 18.98 0.39 -7.18
N GLU A 163 18.57 -0.37 -8.18
CA GLU A 163 17.95 0.16 -9.38
C GLU A 163 16.59 0.81 -9.06
N ASP A 164 16.34 2.01 -9.59
CA ASP A 164 15.10 2.78 -9.35
C ASP A 164 14.00 2.38 -10.34
N ILE A 165 13.38 1.24 -10.09
CA ILE A 165 12.32 0.63 -10.92
C ILE A 165 11.06 0.34 -10.11
N VAL A 166 10.01 -0.12 -10.76
CA VAL A 166 8.90 -0.83 -10.11
C VAL A 166 9.40 -2.25 -9.81
N PHE A 167 9.56 -2.59 -8.54
CA PHE A 167 10.18 -3.84 -8.12
C PHE A 167 9.27 -5.05 -8.39
N PRO A 168 9.67 -6.02 -9.22
CA PRO A 168 8.92 -7.26 -9.40
C PRO A 168 9.01 -8.11 -8.13
N CYS A 169 7.84 -8.61 -7.65
CA CYS A 169 7.76 -9.50 -6.51
C CYS A 169 6.61 -10.49 -6.73
N ASN A 170 6.91 -11.79 -6.74
CA ASN A 170 5.97 -12.84 -7.09
C ASN A 170 5.57 -13.74 -5.92
N SER A 171 6.17 -13.52 -4.74
CA SER A 171 5.82 -14.25 -3.52
C SER A 171 5.75 -13.29 -2.32
N VAL A 172 5.14 -13.76 -1.23
CA VAL A 172 5.07 -13.03 0.04
C VAL A 172 6.46 -12.76 0.60
N GLU A 173 7.36 -13.73 0.48
CA GLU A 173 8.75 -13.66 0.97
C GLU A 173 9.54 -12.62 0.17
N GLU A 174 9.37 -12.56 -1.15
CA GLU A 174 10.00 -11.54 -2.00
C GLU A 174 9.49 -10.15 -1.64
N ILE A 175 8.18 -9.98 -1.40
CA ILE A 175 7.58 -8.72 -0.96
C ILE A 175 8.15 -8.31 0.40
N ARG A 176 8.19 -9.22 1.39
CA ARG A 176 8.75 -8.96 2.71
C ARG A 176 10.20 -8.50 2.62
N SER A 177 11.03 -9.28 1.93
CA SER A 177 12.45 -8.96 1.76
C SER A 177 12.66 -7.64 1.05
N LYS A 178 11.89 -7.37 -0.01
CA LYS A 178 12.00 -6.11 -0.76
C LYS A 178 11.56 -4.92 0.06
N LEU A 179 10.47 -5.00 0.83
CA LEU A 179 10.03 -3.91 1.73
C LEU A 179 11.11 -3.57 2.76
N GLN A 180 11.73 -4.57 3.37
CA GLN A 180 12.81 -4.38 4.35
C GLN A 180 14.03 -3.68 3.73
N ASP A 181 14.34 -3.98 2.46
CA ASP A 181 15.43 -3.34 1.71
C ASP A 181 15.11 -1.90 1.30
N VAL A 182 13.89 -1.63 0.79
CA VAL A 182 13.57 -0.35 0.15
C VAL A 182 13.05 0.71 1.11
N LEU A 183 12.27 0.36 2.15
CA LEU A 183 11.68 1.34 3.06
C LEU A 183 12.71 2.27 3.71
N PRO A 184 13.88 1.79 4.20
CA PRO A 184 14.89 2.65 4.77
C PRO A 184 15.55 3.60 3.75
N LYS A 185 15.51 3.26 2.47
CA LYS A 185 16.17 3.99 1.38
C LYS A 185 15.29 5.07 0.75
N PHE A 186 13.97 4.85 0.73
CA PHE A 186 12.99 5.80 0.16
C PHE A 186 12.54 6.84 1.19
N THR A 187 13.48 7.58 1.76
CA THR A 187 13.21 8.58 2.81
C THR A 187 12.75 9.93 2.27
N LYS A 188 13.02 10.23 1.01
CA LYS A 188 12.63 11.50 0.38
C LYS A 188 11.15 11.49 0.04
N ARG A 189 10.42 12.51 0.50
CA ARG A 189 9.02 12.76 0.14
C ARG A 189 8.93 13.85 -0.94
N HIS A 190 7.92 13.75 -1.79
CA HIS A 190 7.55 14.88 -2.66
C HIS A 190 7.13 16.06 -1.79
N ARG A 191 7.72 17.24 -2.05
CA ARG A 191 7.49 18.44 -1.22
C ARG A 191 6.51 19.44 -1.85
N GLY A 192 5.75 19.00 -2.87
CA GLY A 192 4.90 19.89 -3.65
C GLY A 192 5.67 20.56 -4.79
N ILE A 193 5.01 21.50 -5.46
CA ILE A 193 5.62 22.33 -6.50
C ILE A 193 6.45 23.40 -5.77
N PRO A 194 7.75 23.54 -6.05
CA PRO A 194 8.53 24.65 -5.49
C PRO A 194 7.90 25.98 -5.91
N GLU A 195 7.77 26.90 -4.98
CA GLU A 195 7.39 28.28 -5.25
C GLU A 195 8.49 28.99 -6.04
#